data_697c5c28ade8e270a52a1121e1377bed
#
_entry.id   697c5c28ade8e270a52a1121e1377bed
#
_cell.length_a   1.000
_cell.length_b   1.000
_cell.length_c   1.000
_cell.angle_alpha   90.00
_cell.angle_beta   90.00
_cell.angle_gamma   90.00
#
_symmetry.space_group_name_H-M   'P 1'
#
loop_
_entity.id
_entity.type
_entity.pdbx_description
1 polymer ?
#
loop_
_entity_poly.entity_id
_entity_poly.type
_entity_poly.pdbx_seq_one_letter_code
_entity_poly.pdbx_strand_id
1 'polypeptide(L)'
;MRTLSLPACALVLLAAVPNLGAQAAAVGAGPAPVIGILLPTNGATVTSPVTLRFRLVNYGVAPAGANVDRTGHFHLLIDHEAGAPGTIIPADSMHVHFGKGQIEVTVPVPLGRHTLRAVLGDYTHKVISTDLVSAPVSIRVVPSRR
;
A
#
# COMPACT_ATOMS: atom_id res chain seq x y z
N MET A 1 -8.89 73.64 50.83
CA MET A 1 -8.69 73.22 49.44
C MET A 1 -7.89 71.95 49.45
N ARG A 2 -8.55 70.82 49.16
CA ARG A 2 -7.92 69.47 49.13
C ARG A 2 -7.81 69.04 47.69
N THR A 3 -6.57 68.93 47.21
CA THR A 3 -6.26 68.43 45.87
C THR A 3 -6.32 66.90 45.88
N LEU A 4 -7.23 66.29 45.15
CA LEU A 4 -7.29 64.85 44.88
C LEU A 4 -6.27 64.50 43.79
N SER A 5 -5.30 63.67 44.13
CA SER A 5 -4.37 63.05 43.20
C SER A 5 -4.98 61.71 42.72
N LEU A 6 -5.20 61.56 41.42
CA LEU A 6 -5.62 60.30 40.79
C LEU A 6 -4.39 59.42 40.51
N PRO A 7 -4.43 58.11 40.78
CA PRO A 7 -3.35 57.21 40.38
C PRO A 7 -3.47 56.82 38.89
N ALA A 8 -2.38 56.90 38.19
CA ALA A 8 -2.24 56.43 36.80
C ALA A 8 -2.31 54.89 36.76
N CYS A 9 -3.33 54.37 36.07
CA CYS A 9 -3.49 52.95 35.81
C CYS A 9 -2.54 52.58 34.67
N ALA A 10 -1.46 51.85 34.97
CA ALA A 10 -0.56 51.29 33.95
C ALA A 10 -1.19 50.09 33.30
N LEU A 11 -1.53 50.24 32.01
CA LEU A 11 -2.04 49.15 31.18
C LEU A 11 -0.86 48.26 30.75
N VAL A 12 -0.77 47.08 31.34
CA VAL A 12 0.20 46.06 30.90
C VAL A 12 -0.37 45.35 29.70
N LEU A 13 0.18 45.65 28.50
CA LEU A 13 -0.09 44.87 27.31
C LEU A 13 0.66 43.52 27.44
N LEU A 14 -0.12 42.46 27.66
CA LEU A 14 0.38 41.08 27.55
C LEU A 14 0.49 40.75 26.06
N ALA A 15 1.71 40.79 25.49
CA ALA A 15 1.96 40.30 24.14
C ALA A 15 1.82 38.79 24.12
N ALA A 16 0.78 38.30 23.42
CA ALA A 16 0.64 36.88 23.16
C ALA A 16 1.74 36.43 22.17
N VAL A 17 2.72 35.71 22.66
CA VAL A 17 3.70 34.99 21.82
C VAL A 17 2.98 33.84 21.09
N PRO A 18 3.03 33.79 19.75
CA PRO A 18 2.51 32.64 19.04
C PRO A 18 3.36 31.42 19.43
N ASN A 19 2.71 30.42 20.02
CA ASN A 19 3.30 29.16 20.29
C ASN A 19 3.58 28.49 18.94
N LEU A 20 4.81 28.59 18.42
CA LEU A 20 5.30 27.75 17.32
C LEU A 20 5.34 26.31 17.86
N GLY A 21 4.20 25.63 17.81
CA GLY A 21 4.15 24.18 18.01
C GLY A 21 5.15 23.56 17.06
N ALA A 22 6.28 23.12 17.58
CA ALA A 22 7.20 22.28 16.84
C ALA A 22 6.41 21.04 16.39
N GLN A 23 5.98 21.06 15.13
CA GLN A 23 5.52 19.87 14.45
C GLN A 23 6.71 18.93 14.44
N ALA A 24 6.70 17.96 15.36
CA ALA A 24 7.63 16.85 15.33
C ALA A 24 7.45 16.19 13.96
N ALA A 25 8.36 16.47 13.04
CA ALA A 25 8.46 15.74 11.80
C ALA A 25 8.59 14.27 12.19
N ALA A 26 7.63 13.44 11.79
CA ALA A 26 7.70 12.00 11.99
C ALA A 26 8.95 11.51 11.25
N VAL A 27 10.03 11.34 12.00
CA VAL A 27 11.26 10.74 11.50
C VAL A 27 10.92 9.28 11.22
N GLY A 28 10.78 8.91 9.94
CA GLY A 28 10.69 7.52 9.56
C GLY A 28 9.67 7.13 8.49
N ALA A 29 8.70 7.96 8.13
CA ALA A 29 7.83 7.65 7.00
C ALA A 29 8.51 8.10 5.69
N GLY A 30 9.16 7.17 4.99
CA GLY A 30 9.59 7.40 3.60
C GLY A 30 8.37 7.74 2.72
N PRO A 31 8.58 8.12 1.44
CA PRO A 31 7.50 8.46 0.54
C PRO A 31 6.48 7.32 0.44
N ALA A 32 5.21 7.67 0.22
CA ALA A 32 4.11 6.69 0.14
C ALA A 32 4.39 5.62 -0.93
N PRO A 33 4.13 4.34 -0.63
CA PRO A 33 4.33 3.27 -1.59
C PRO A 33 3.31 3.34 -2.73
N VAL A 34 3.69 2.84 -3.91
CA VAL A 34 2.77 2.63 -5.03
C VAL A 34 2.89 1.19 -5.46
N ILE A 35 1.79 0.47 -5.45
CA ILE A 35 1.70 -0.92 -5.90
C ILE A 35 0.70 -1.04 -7.04
N GLY A 36 0.95 -1.93 -8.01
CA GLY A 36 0.05 -2.16 -9.13
C GLY A 36 0.38 -3.39 -9.95
N ILE A 37 -0.53 -3.71 -10.85
CA ILE A 37 -0.33 -4.70 -11.93
C ILE A 37 -0.14 -3.90 -13.21
N LEU A 38 1.03 -4.04 -13.85
CA LEU A 38 1.34 -3.42 -15.14
C LEU A 38 0.82 -4.27 -16.31
N LEU A 39 0.90 -5.59 -16.16
CA LEU A 39 0.40 -6.57 -17.11
C LEU A 39 -0.35 -7.68 -16.36
N PRO A 40 -1.49 -8.12 -16.88
CA PRO A 40 -2.26 -7.55 -17.99
C PRO A 40 -2.85 -6.19 -17.63
N THR A 41 -3.20 -5.39 -18.64
CA THR A 41 -3.89 -4.11 -18.43
C THR A 41 -5.37 -4.35 -18.10
N ASN A 42 -5.99 -3.37 -17.44
CA ASN A 42 -7.41 -3.46 -17.13
C ASN A 42 -8.29 -3.62 -18.39
N GLY A 43 -9.22 -4.55 -18.37
CA GLY A 43 -10.08 -4.90 -19.50
C GLY A 43 -9.45 -5.84 -20.55
N ALA A 44 -8.21 -6.29 -20.35
CA ALA A 44 -7.51 -7.14 -21.31
C ALA A 44 -8.21 -8.50 -21.52
N THR A 45 -8.16 -9.00 -22.75
CA THR A 45 -8.47 -10.40 -23.09
C THR A 45 -7.16 -11.14 -23.26
N VAL A 46 -6.95 -12.19 -22.48
CA VAL A 46 -5.72 -12.97 -22.40
C VAL A 46 -5.99 -14.46 -22.52
N THR A 47 -4.94 -15.24 -22.74
CA THR A 47 -4.98 -16.71 -22.67
C THR A 47 -4.26 -17.20 -21.42
N SER A 48 -4.70 -18.34 -20.86
CA SER A 48 -4.00 -19.00 -19.75
C SER A 48 -2.87 -19.90 -20.28
N PRO A 49 -1.71 -19.94 -19.63
CA PRO A 49 -1.36 -19.19 -18.41
C PRO A 49 -1.12 -17.70 -18.69
N VAL A 50 -1.46 -16.86 -17.71
CA VAL A 50 -1.39 -15.39 -17.81
C VAL A 50 -0.06 -14.90 -17.29
N THR A 51 0.66 -14.09 -18.07
CA THR A 51 1.86 -13.38 -17.61
C THR A 51 1.46 -12.11 -16.88
N LEU A 52 1.93 -11.97 -15.65
CA LEU A 52 1.76 -10.78 -14.83
C LEU A 52 3.10 -10.08 -14.62
N ARG A 53 3.05 -8.76 -14.65
CA ARG A 53 4.15 -7.90 -14.22
C ARG A 53 3.64 -6.94 -13.16
N PHE A 54 4.30 -6.93 -12.01
CA PHE A 54 3.97 -6.05 -10.89
C PHE A 54 4.75 -4.75 -10.94
N ARG A 55 4.18 -3.71 -10.32
CA ARG A 55 4.84 -2.43 -10.04
C ARG A 55 4.91 -2.25 -8.54
N LEU A 56 6.07 -1.82 -8.07
CA LEU A 56 6.27 -1.36 -6.70
C LEU A 56 7.21 -0.16 -6.72
N VAL A 57 6.84 0.93 -6.03
CA VAL A 57 7.64 2.16 -5.92
C VAL A 57 7.68 2.55 -4.44
N ASN A 58 8.79 3.09 -3.99
CA ASN A 58 9.03 3.54 -2.61
C ASN A 58 8.91 2.43 -1.54
N TYR A 59 9.00 1.19 -1.97
CA TYR A 59 9.04 0.00 -1.13
C TYR A 59 9.87 -1.08 -1.82
N GLY A 60 10.49 -1.98 -1.07
CA GLY A 60 11.37 -3.00 -1.61
C GLY A 60 10.68 -4.35 -1.79
N VAL A 61 11.21 -5.18 -2.69
CA VAL A 61 10.82 -6.58 -2.81
C VAL A 61 11.90 -7.44 -2.14
N ALA A 62 11.48 -8.34 -1.25
CA ALA A 62 12.35 -9.30 -0.59
C ALA A 62 11.71 -10.70 -0.61
N PRO A 63 12.48 -11.78 -0.53
CA PRO A 63 11.92 -13.13 -0.38
C PRO A 63 11.11 -13.28 0.91
N ALA A 64 10.14 -14.19 0.91
CA ALA A 64 9.43 -14.63 2.12
C ALA A 64 10.42 -15.10 3.18
N GLY A 65 10.18 -14.76 4.45
CA GLY A 65 11.09 -15.05 5.56
C GLY A 65 12.21 -14.01 5.75
N ALA A 66 12.51 -13.16 4.77
CA ALA A 66 13.50 -12.11 4.92
C ALA A 66 12.88 -10.89 5.63
N ASN A 67 13.21 -10.72 6.92
CA ASN A 67 12.75 -9.57 7.72
C ASN A 67 13.64 -8.35 7.48
N VAL A 68 13.35 -7.62 6.40
CA VAL A 68 14.04 -6.38 6.01
C VAL A 68 13.04 -5.23 6.04
N ASP A 69 13.44 -4.11 6.64
CA ASP A 69 12.56 -2.94 6.76
C ASP A 69 12.10 -2.42 5.38
N ARG A 70 10.85 -2.00 5.31
CA ARG A 70 10.20 -1.49 4.09
C ARG A 70 10.31 -2.43 2.90
N THR A 71 10.21 -3.74 3.13
CA THR A 71 10.18 -4.77 2.08
C THR A 71 9.04 -5.76 2.29
N GLY A 72 8.73 -6.50 1.23
CA GLY A 72 7.77 -7.59 1.23
C GLY A 72 7.83 -8.39 -0.05
N HIS A 73 6.95 -9.35 -0.20
CA HIS A 73 6.84 -10.16 -1.41
C HIS A 73 5.41 -10.13 -1.94
N PHE A 74 5.27 -10.30 -3.25
CA PHE A 74 3.97 -10.24 -3.89
C PHE A 74 3.11 -11.46 -3.63
N HIS A 75 1.82 -11.21 -3.49
CA HIS A 75 0.72 -12.15 -3.63
C HIS A 75 -0.22 -11.66 -4.72
N LEU A 76 -0.82 -12.57 -5.46
CA LEU A 76 -1.90 -12.30 -6.40
C LEU A 76 -3.19 -12.87 -5.84
N LEU A 77 -4.20 -12.03 -5.71
CA LEU A 77 -5.56 -12.42 -5.38
C LEU A 77 -6.38 -12.45 -6.68
N ILE A 78 -7.04 -13.56 -6.92
CA ILE A 78 -7.94 -13.77 -8.07
C ILE A 78 -9.36 -13.82 -7.52
N ASP A 79 -10.20 -12.85 -7.91
CA ASP A 79 -11.59 -12.69 -7.47
C ASP A 79 -11.80 -12.54 -5.96
N HIS A 80 -10.73 -12.12 -5.25
CA HIS A 80 -10.76 -11.88 -3.81
C HIS A 80 -10.30 -10.47 -3.44
N GLU A 81 -10.82 -9.98 -2.32
CA GLU A 81 -10.36 -8.76 -1.68
C GLU A 81 -9.22 -9.07 -0.70
N ALA A 82 -8.35 -8.09 -0.49
CA ALA A 82 -7.32 -8.21 0.54
C ALA A 82 -7.94 -8.12 1.94
N GLY A 83 -7.40 -8.90 2.86
CA GLY A 83 -7.74 -8.78 4.27
C GLY A 83 -7.22 -7.48 4.88
N ALA A 84 -7.62 -7.18 6.11
CA ALA A 84 -7.11 -6.04 6.88
C ALA A 84 -5.59 -6.17 7.12
N PRO A 85 -4.86 -5.04 7.31
CA PRO A 85 -3.47 -5.06 7.72
C PRO A 85 -3.23 -5.98 8.93
N GLY A 86 -2.15 -6.77 8.89
CA GLY A 86 -1.81 -7.76 9.91
C GLY A 86 -2.50 -9.12 9.77
N THR A 87 -3.47 -9.30 8.86
CA THR A 87 -4.08 -10.60 8.58
C THR A 87 -3.20 -11.44 7.67
N ILE A 88 -3.17 -12.75 7.91
CA ILE A 88 -2.45 -13.70 7.05
C ILE A 88 -3.15 -13.79 5.69
N ILE A 89 -2.37 -13.69 4.62
CA ILE A 89 -2.85 -13.92 3.25
C ILE A 89 -2.95 -15.45 3.08
N PRO A 90 -4.11 -16.00 2.70
CA PRO A 90 -4.24 -17.43 2.46
C PRO A 90 -3.28 -17.95 1.37
N ALA A 91 -3.03 -19.23 1.34
CA ALA A 91 -2.24 -19.91 0.32
C ALA A 91 -3.10 -20.98 -0.36
N ASP A 92 -3.74 -20.64 -1.47
CA ASP A 92 -4.57 -21.52 -2.27
C ASP A 92 -4.50 -21.13 -3.75
N SER A 93 -5.34 -21.75 -4.61
CA SER A 93 -5.33 -21.49 -6.05
C SER A 93 -5.77 -20.07 -6.44
N MET A 94 -6.47 -19.35 -5.55
CA MET A 94 -6.97 -17.99 -5.78
C MET A 94 -6.13 -16.93 -5.04
N HIS A 95 -5.21 -17.36 -4.16
CA HIS A 95 -4.25 -16.53 -3.45
C HIS A 95 -2.83 -17.02 -3.76
N VAL A 96 -2.30 -16.60 -4.90
CA VAL A 96 -1.02 -17.11 -5.42
C VAL A 96 0.15 -16.37 -4.78
N HIS A 97 1.09 -17.12 -4.21
CA HIS A 97 2.23 -16.61 -3.47
C HIS A 97 3.52 -16.59 -4.31
N PHE A 98 4.28 -15.48 -4.25
CA PHE A 98 5.54 -15.27 -4.98
C PHE A 98 6.71 -15.03 -4.02
N GLY A 99 7.00 -16.02 -3.18
CA GLY A 99 7.94 -15.92 -2.07
C GLY A 99 9.43 -15.82 -2.43
N LYS A 100 9.81 -15.78 -3.71
CA LYS A 100 11.21 -15.62 -4.14
C LYS A 100 11.56 -14.18 -4.54
N GLY A 101 10.63 -13.22 -4.33
CA GLY A 101 10.83 -11.85 -4.73
C GLY A 101 10.61 -11.58 -6.23
N GLN A 102 9.76 -12.39 -6.88
CA GLN A 102 9.44 -12.23 -8.30
C GLN A 102 8.58 -10.99 -8.53
N ILE A 103 8.90 -10.24 -9.59
CA ILE A 103 8.14 -9.07 -10.07
C ILE A 103 7.44 -9.35 -11.40
N GLU A 104 7.82 -10.43 -12.07
CA GLU A 104 7.17 -10.95 -13.27
C GLU A 104 6.96 -12.45 -13.11
N VAL A 105 5.76 -12.93 -13.41
CA VAL A 105 5.35 -14.31 -13.17
C VAL A 105 4.34 -14.75 -14.23
N THR A 106 4.19 -16.06 -14.39
CA THR A 106 3.17 -16.65 -15.25
C THR A 106 2.33 -17.59 -14.40
N VAL A 107 1.00 -17.40 -14.42
CA VAL A 107 0.05 -18.06 -13.51
C VAL A 107 -1.09 -18.67 -14.32
N PRO A 108 -1.48 -19.93 -14.05
CA PRO A 108 -2.70 -20.47 -14.60
C PRO A 108 -3.91 -19.74 -13.97
N VAL A 109 -4.74 -19.16 -14.82
CA VAL A 109 -6.01 -18.53 -14.42
C VAL A 109 -7.14 -19.25 -15.17
N PRO A 110 -8.24 -19.62 -14.53
CA PRO A 110 -9.37 -20.27 -15.18
C PRO A 110 -9.93 -19.45 -16.35
N LEU A 111 -10.68 -20.11 -17.25
CA LEU A 111 -11.40 -19.40 -18.31
C LEU A 111 -12.54 -18.58 -17.71
N GLY A 112 -12.76 -17.39 -18.23
CA GLY A 112 -13.85 -16.52 -17.76
C GLY A 112 -13.42 -15.08 -17.52
N ARG A 113 -14.24 -14.37 -16.76
CA ARG A 113 -13.94 -13.01 -16.28
C ARG A 113 -13.36 -13.11 -14.86
N HIS A 114 -12.28 -12.42 -14.63
CA HIS A 114 -11.60 -12.41 -13.33
C HIS A 114 -11.19 -11.00 -12.95
N THR A 115 -11.11 -10.78 -11.65
CA THR A 115 -10.50 -9.58 -11.04
C THR A 115 -9.20 -9.97 -10.37
N LEU A 116 -8.13 -9.27 -10.69
CA LEU A 116 -6.80 -9.50 -10.15
C LEU A 116 -6.41 -8.35 -9.23
N ARG A 117 -5.83 -8.66 -8.07
CA ARG A 117 -5.20 -7.69 -7.17
C ARG A 117 -3.80 -8.15 -6.78
N ALA A 118 -2.85 -7.23 -6.79
CA ALA A 118 -1.55 -7.45 -6.18
C ALA A 118 -1.59 -6.98 -4.72
N VAL A 119 -1.05 -7.78 -3.83
CA VAL A 119 -0.90 -7.46 -2.41
C VAL A 119 0.55 -7.72 -2.02
N LEU A 120 1.14 -6.81 -1.25
CA LEU A 120 2.45 -7.06 -0.68
C LEU A 120 2.28 -7.65 0.74
N GLY A 121 2.77 -8.86 0.93
CA GLY A 121 2.86 -9.54 2.22
C GLY A 121 4.21 -9.29 2.88
N ASP A 122 4.22 -9.20 4.20
CA ASP A 122 5.45 -9.15 4.99
C ASP A 122 6.17 -10.52 5.01
N TYR A 123 7.32 -10.60 5.66
CA TYR A 123 8.12 -11.83 5.75
C TYR A 123 7.37 -13.02 6.40
N THR A 124 6.21 -12.77 7.07
CA THR A 124 5.32 -13.78 7.67
C THR A 124 4.02 -13.98 6.91
N HIS A 125 3.90 -13.44 5.66
CA HIS A 125 2.71 -13.53 4.80
C HIS A 125 1.49 -12.74 5.31
N LYS A 126 1.71 -11.66 6.06
CA LYS A 126 0.62 -10.78 6.50
C LYS A 126 0.51 -9.57 5.59
N VAL A 127 -0.71 -9.11 5.36
CA VAL A 127 -0.98 -7.83 4.68
C VAL A 127 -0.27 -6.71 5.44
N ILE A 128 0.63 -5.98 4.79
CA ILE A 128 1.43 -4.94 5.45
C ILE A 128 0.58 -3.70 5.72
N SER A 129 -0.08 -3.17 4.70
CA SER A 129 -0.98 -2.01 4.78
C SER A 129 -1.93 -1.97 3.60
N THR A 130 -2.99 -1.17 3.70
CA THR A 130 -3.93 -0.91 2.60
C THR A 130 -3.26 -0.21 1.41
N ASP A 131 -2.23 0.61 1.64
CA ASP A 131 -1.46 1.29 0.59
C ASP A 131 -0.59 0.32 -0.23
N LEU A 132 -0.42 -0.90 0.26
CA LEU A 132 0.29 -2.00 -0.39
C LEU A 132 -0.66 -3.06 -0.96
N VAL A 133 -1.89 -2.64 -1.27
CA VAL A 133 -2.90 -3.39 -2.03
C VAL A 133 -3.21 -2.61 -3.32
N SER A 134 -3.10 -3.25 -4.47
CA SER A 134 -3.33 -2.58 -5.75
C SER A 134 -4.82 -2.29 -6.00
N ALA A 135 -5.10 -1.33 -6.87
CA ALA A 135 -6.39 -1.26 -7.55
C ALA A 135 -6.67 -2.59 -8.28
N PRO A 136 -7.96 -2.99 -8.43
CA PRO A 136 -8.32 -4.20 -9.16
C PRO A 136 -8.05 -4.04 -10.66
N VAL A 137 -7.63 -5.13 -11.29
CA VAL A 137 -7.47 -5.26 -12.74
C VAL A 137 -8.44 -6.34 -13.22
N SER A 138 -9.42 -5.97 -14.01
CA SER A 138 -10.36 -6.90 -14.62
C SER A 138 -9.78 -7.48 -15.90
N ILE A 139 -9.89 -8.78 -16.08
CA ILE A 139 -9.45 -9.48 -17.30
C ILE A 139 -10.53 -10.45 -17.81
N ARG A 140 -10.38 -10.86 -19.06
CA ARG A 140 -11.11 -11.98 -19.63
C ARG A 140 -10.13 -13.04 -20.13
N VAL A 141 -10.19 -14.24 -19.56
CA VAL A 141 -9.38 -15.38 -20.00
C VAL A 141 -10.15 -16.19 -21.02
N VAL A 142 -9.54 -16.40 -22.18
CA VAL A 142 -10.13 -17.15 -23.31
C VAL A 142 -9.24 -18.34 -23.66
N PRO A 143 -9.79 -19.37 -24.35
CA PRO A 143 -8.97 -20.48 -24.83
C PRO A 143 -7.87 -20.00 -25.78
N SER A 144 -6.70 -20.65 -25.72
CA SER A 144 -5.66 -20.46 -26.72
C SER A 144 -6.18 -20.92 -28.09
N ARG A 145 -6.05 -20.08 -29.11
CA ARG A 145 -6.32 -20.53 -30.50
C ARG A 145 -5.22 -21.50 -30.89
N ARG A 146 -5.62 -22.69 -31.29
CA ARG A 146 -4.73 -23.67 -31.93
C ARG A 146 -4.41 -23.22 -33.34
#